data_79463eed05b4647589d6a8baa9787288
#
_entry.id   79463eed05b4647589d6a8baa9787288
#
_cell.length_a   1.000
_cell.length_b   1.000
_cell.length_c   1.000
_cell.angle_alpha   90.00
_cell.angle_beta   90.00
_cell.angle_gamma   90.00
#
_symmetry.space_group_name_H-M   'P 1'
#
loop_
_entity.id
_entity.type
_entity.pdbx_description
1 polymer ?
#
loop_
_entity_poly.entity_id
_entity_poly.type
_entity_poly.pdbx_seq_one_letter_code
_entity_poly.pdbx_strand_id
1 'polypeptide(L)'
;VTDKTFELPAESPVIPNEPVRPSVVQGSTFATNEDQLKLFAGCVYVQDMHRVLVPGGNLLKPDQFKVMFGGYTFTTDAANEKTTRDAWEAFTQNQAFRCPKVDTTCFKPDLQPGVVIERDGLKYANTYWPVEVKRKVGDASRIFDHMQRVIPDEHERMTMLYYMAACVQH
;
A
#
# COMPACT_ATOMS: atom_id res chain seq x y z
N VAL A 1 7.43 22.47 -48.45
CA VAL A 1 7.26 21.28 -47.55
C VAL A 1 8.54 21.25 -46.72
N THR A 2 8.48 21.75 -45.46
CA THR A 2 9.59 21.76 -44.51
C THR A 2 9.51 20.53 -43.65
N ASP A 3 10.49 19.67 -43.82
CA ASP A 3 10.70 18.44 -43.06
C ASP A 3 11.12 18.83 -41.64
N LYS A 4 10.23 18.63 -40.64
CA LYS A 4 10.58 18.81 -39.23
C LYS A 4 11.09 17.48 -38.70
N THR A 5 12.41 17.34 -38.68
CA THR A 5 13.09 16.26 -37.97
C THR A 5 12.77 16.38 -36.47
N PHE A 6 12.08 15.39 -35.95
CA PHE A 6 11.74 15.29 -34.53
C PHE A 6 12.94 14.70 -33.80
N GLU A 7 13.72 15.57 -33.09
CA GLU A 7 14.77 15.09 -32.22
C GLU A 7 14.15 14.47 -30.96
N LEU A 8 14.43 13.19 -30.71
CA LEU A 8 14.10 12.52 -29.47
C LEU A 8 14.89 13.15 -28.31
N PRO A 9 14.24 13.43 -27.17
CA PRO A 9 14.96 13.95 -26.02
C PRO A 9 16.01 12.94 -25.53
N ALA A 10 17.18 13.45 -25.16
CA ALA A 10 18.32 12.70 -24.65
C ALA A 10 17.92 11.74 -23.53
N GLU A 11 18.47 10.53 -23.58
CA GLU A 11 18.27 9.48 -22.59
C GLU A 11 18.48 10.00 -21.18
N SER A 12 17.47 9.80 -20.34
CA SER A 12 17.56 10.08 -18.91
C SER A 12 18.72 9.28 -18.31
N PRO A 13 19.51 9.85 -17.40
CA PRO A 13 20.64 9.15 -16.80
C PRO A 13 20.16 7.87 -16.11
N VAL A 14 20.73 6.73 -16.52
CA VAL A 14 20.52 5.44 -15.87
C VAL A 14 21.14 5.54 -14.47
N ILE A 15 20.32 5.69 -13.45
CA ILE A 15 20.74 5.57 -12.06
C ILE A 15 21.11 4.08 -11.85
N PRO A 16 22.37 3.77 -11.50
CA PRO A 16 22.76 2.40 -11.22
C PRO A 16 21.90 1.89 -10.06
N ASN A 17 21.13 0.84 -10.30
CA ASN A 17 20.33 0.18 -9.28
C ASN A 17 21.29 -0.76 -8.50
N GLU A 18 22.21 -0.19 -7.72
CA GLU A 18 23.02 -1.00 -6.80
C GLU A 18 22.07 -1.63 -5.78
N PRO A 19 22.11 -2.95 -5.59
CA PRO A 19 21.30 -3.61 -4.58
C PRO A 19 21.72 -3.11 -3.20
N VAL A 20 20.84 -2.35 -2.55
CA VAL A 20 21.05 -1.90 -1.16
C VAL A 20 21.03 -3.13 -0.28
N ARG A 21 22.19 -3.45 0.30
CA ARG A 21 22.31 -4.56 1.26
C ARG A 21 21.62 -4.13 2.56
N PRO A 22 20.68 -4.95 3.10
CA PRO A 22 20.09 -4.65 4.38
C PRO A 22 21.17 -4.60 5.46
N SER A 23 21.19 -3.51 6.24
CA SER A 23 22.10 -3.31 7.35
C SER A 23 21.35 -3.34 8.67
N VAL A 24 21.98 -3.89 9.72
CA VAL A 24 21.45 -3.85 11.07
C VAL A 24 21.82 -2.50 11.70
N VAL A 25 20.82 -1.75 12.14
CA VAL A 25 21.02 -0.51 12.90
C VAL A 25 21.11 -0.87 14.38
N GLN A 26 22.19 -0.43 15.04
CA GLN A 26 22.37 -0.65 16.48
C GLN A 26 21.62 0.39 17.30
N GLY A 27 21.05 -0.07 18.43
CA GLY A 27 20.39 0.77 19.42
C GLY A 27 18.86 0.68 19.39
N SER A 28 18.25 1.28 20.41
CA SER A 28 16.81 1.45 20.52
C SER A 28 16.48 2.95 20.44
N THR A 29 15.52 3.30 19.61
CA THR A 29 15.04 4.68 19.49
C THR A 29 13.88 4.91 20.44
N PHE A 30 13.97 5.95 21.28
CA PHE A 30 12.86 6.34 22.13
C PHE A 30 11.83 7.13 21.31
N ALA A 31 10.57 6.68 21.36
CA ALA A 31 9.46 7.30 20.65
C ALA A 31 8.50 7.93 21.66
N THR A 32 8.43 9.25 21.65
CA THR A 32 7.44 10.03 22.40
C THR A 32 6.03 9.80 21.84
N ASN A 33 4.99 10.29 22.56
CA ASN A 33 3.62 10.22 22.04
C ASN A 33 3.46 10.92 20.67
N GLU A 34 4.15 12.03 20.44
CA GLU A 34 4.13 12.74 19.16
C GLU A 34 4.81 11.94 18.04
N ASP A 35 5.92 11.28 18.34
CA ASP A 35 6.63 10.43 17.40
C ASP A 35 5.77 9.20 17.04
N GLN A 36 5.07 8.64 18.02
CA GLN A 36 4.17 7.50 17.80
C GLN A 36 2.99 7.87 16.90
N LEU A 37 2.41 9.06 17.02
CA LEU A 37 1.35 9.53 16.12
C LEU A 37 1.82 9.60 14.66
N LYS A 38 3.07 9.99 14.43
CA LYS A 38 3.69 9.99 13.09
C LYS A 38 4.00 8.57 12.62
N LEU A 39 4.58 7.75 13.50
CA LEU A 39 4.99 6.38 13.20
C LEU A 39 3.80 5.48 12.86
N PHE A 40 2.69 5.62 13.60
CA PHE A 40 1.47 4.84 13.39
C PHE A 40 0.46 5.53 12.46
N ALA A 41 0.86 6.62 11.78
CA ALA A 41 -0.03 7.32 10.86
C ALA A 41 -0.59 6.38 9.78
N GLY A 42 -1.91 6.39 9.60
CA GLY A 42 -2.59 5.51 8.64
C GLY A 42 -2.79 4.06 9.09
N CYS A 43 -2.32 3.69 10.29
CA CYS A 43 -2.62 2.38 10.88
C CYS A 43 -4.03 2.37 11.46
N VAL A 44 -4.80 1.29 11.23
CA VAL A 44 -6.17 1.12 11.72
C VAL A 44 -6.35 -0.27 12.30
N TYR A 45 -6.85 -0.38 13.53
CA TYR A 45 -7.16 -1.67 14.15
C TYR A 45 -8.49 -2.22 13.62
N VAL A 46 -8.48 -3.46 13.12
CA VAL A 46 -9.63 -4.18 12.57
C VAL A 46 -10.08 -5.23 13.59
N GLN A 47 -11.29 -5.04 14.14
CA GLN A 47 -11.75 -5.79 15.32
C GLN A 47 -12.04 -7.26 15.03
N ASP A 48 -12.79 -7.55 13.99
CA ASP A 48 -13.21 -8.92 13.63
C ASP A 48 -12.04 -9.85 13.31
N MET A 49 -10.94 -9.28 12.78
CA MET A 49 -9.74 -10.03 12.39
C MET A 49 -8.64 -10.02 13.46
N HIS A 50 -8.74 -9.15 14.48
CA HIS A 50 -7.66 -8.90 15.44
C HIS A 50 -6.34 -8.58 14.75
N ARG A 51 -6.37 -7.63 13.80
CA ARG A 51 -5.22 -7.20 12.97
C ARG A 51 -5.16 -5.70 12.87
N VAL A 52 -4.01 -5.19 12.44
CA VAL A 52 -3.85 -3.77 12.07
C VAL A 52 -3.67 -3.68 10.57
N LEU A 53 -4.52 -2.89 9.92
CA LEU A 53 -4.32 -2.43 8.55
C LEU A 53 -3.27 -1.33 8.59
N VAL A 54 -2.18 -1.51 7.85
CA VAL A 54 -1.10 -0.52 7.72
C VAL A 54 -1.12 0.14 6.35
N PRO A 55 -0.50 1.32 6.18
CA PRO A 55 -0.30 1.92 4.86
C PRO A 55 0.32 0.92 3.89
N GLY A 56 -0.23 0.85 2.66
CA GLY A 56 0.12 -0.18 1.69
C GLY A 56 -0.87 -1.36 1.63
N GLY A 57 -1.93 -1.34 2.47
CA GLY A 57 -3.04 -2.30 2.41
C GLY A 57 -2.79 -3.65 3.09
N ASN A 58 -1.67 -3.82 3.78
CA ASN A 58 -1.36 -5.06 4.48
C ASN A 58 -2.06 -5.15 5.83
N LEU A 59 -2.62 -6.33 6.13
CA LEU A 59 -3.25 -6.66 7.41
C LEU A 59 -2.28 -7.47 8.27
N LEU A 60 -1.68 -6.84 9.26
CA LEU A 60 -0.67 -7.44 10.13
C LEU A 60 -1.29 -8.04 11.38
N LYS A 61 -0.86 -9.25 11.74
CA LYS A 61 -1.10 -9.86 13.04
C LYS A 61 -0.31 -9.13 14.14
N PRO A 62 -0.66 -9.28 15.43
CA PRO A 62 0.08 -8.64 16.53
C PRO A 62 1.60 -8.82 16.44
N ASP A 63 2.06 -10.06 16.24
CA ASP A 63 3.50 -10.35 16.18
C ASP A 63 4.18 -9.72 14.97
N GLN A 64 3.51 -9.68 13.82
CA GLN A 64 4.04 -9.03 12.61
C GLN A 64 4.14 -7.51 12.81
N PHE A 65 3.15 -6.91 13.49
CA PHE A 65 3.15 -5.49 13.83
C PHE A 65 4.29 -5.16 14.80
N LYS A 66 4.53 -6.00 15.83
CA LYS A 66 5.68 -5.85 16.74
C LYS A 66 7.01 -5.89 15.99
N VAL A 67 7.17 -6.81 15.04
CA VAL A 67 8.39 -6.93 14.23
C VAL A 67 8.56 -5.72 13.32
N MET A 68 7.49 -5.23 12.70
CA MET A 68 7.54 -4.06 11.82
C MET A 68 8.07 -2.81 12.52
N PHE A 69 7.70 -2.62 13.78
CA PHE A 69 8.13 -1.50 14.62
C PHE A 69 9.16 -1.90 15.69
N GLY A 70 9.91 -2.97 15.44
CA GLY A 70 11.00 -3.38 16.31
C GLY A 70 12.12 -2.34 16.40
N GLY A 71 12.80 -2.28 17.55
CA GLY A 71 13.90 -1.32 17.79
C GLY A 71 13.46 0.01 18.42
N TYR A 72 12.16 0.20 18.67
CA TYR A 72 11.65 1.35 19.40
C TYR A 72 11.33 1.02 20.86
N THR A 73 11.44 2.05 21.73
CA THR A 73 10.87 2.06 23.08
C THR A 73 9.80 3.15 23.08
N PHE A 74 8.57 2.77 23.33
CA PHE A 74 7.39 3.63 23.25
C PHE A 74 6.94 4.10 24.63
N THR A 75 6.44 5.32 24.73
CA THR A 75 5.70 5.78 25.91
C THR A 75 4.25 5.32 25.83
N THR A 76 3.65 4.98 26.98
CA THR A 76 2.27 4.46 27.03
C THR A 76 1.32 5.35 27.81
N ASP A 77 1.83 6.43 28.41
CA ASP A 77 1.05 7.40 29.18
C ASP A 77 1.30 8.84 28.70
N ALA A 78 0.45 9.76 29.15
CA ALA A 78 0.54 11.18 28.78
C ALA A 78 1.77 11.89 29.39
N ALA A 79 2.28 11.39 30.50
CA ALA A 79 3.44 11.97 31.21
C ALA A 79 4.78 11.47 30.64
N ASN A 80 4.78 10.50 29.72
CA ASN A 80 5.95 9.80 29.21
C ASN A 80 6.79 9.07 30.28
N GLU A 81 6.16 8.65 31.36
CA GLU A 81 6.82 7.96 32.49
C GLU A 81 6.83 6.44 32.30
N LYS A 82 5.75 5.90 31.72
CA LYS A 82 5.63 4.47 31.41
C LYS A 82 6.08 4.16 30.01
N THR A 83 6.85 3.10 29.87
CA THR A 83 7.37 2.68 28.56
C THR A 83 7.14 1.21 28.28
N THR A 84 7.02 0.87 27.00
CA THR A 84 6.97 -0.50 26.50
C THR A 84 7.83 -0.65 25.27
N ARG A 85 8.31 -1.87 24.98
CA ARG A 85 8.95 -2.23 23.71
C ARG A 85 7.98 -2.95 22.77
N ASP A 86 6.77 -3.19 23.24
CA ASP A 86 5.72 -3.83 22.48
C ASP A 86 4.94 -2.79 21.67
N ALA A 87 5.19 -2.76 20.35
CA ALA A 87 4.51 -1.82 19.47
C ALA A 87 2.98 -2.04 19.41
N TRP A 88 2.52 -3.28 19.60
CA TRP A 88 1.09 -3.59 19.65
C TRP A 88 0.43 -2.95 20.88
N GLU A 89 1.05 -3.10 22.04
CA GLU A 89 0.61 -2.45 23.28
C GLU A 89 0.63 -0.93 23.13
N ALA A 90 1.74 -0.38 22.62
CA ALA A 90 1.89 1.05 22.37
C ALA A 90 0.82 1.63 21.46
N PHE A 91 0.40 0.89 20.43
CA PHE A 91 -0.63 1.34 19.51
C PHE A 91 -2.04 1.15 20.05
N THR A 92 -2.35 -0.01 20.65
CA THR A 92 -3.72 -0.39 21.01
C THR A 92 -4.13 0.04 22.43
N GLN A 93 -3.18 0.22 23.34
CA GLN A 93 -3.41 0.44 24.78
C GLN A 93 -2.82 1.75 25.31
N ASN A 94 -2.27 2.61 24.43
CA ASN A 94 -1.73 3.90 24.84
C ASN A 94 -2.81 4.76 25.51
N GLN A 95 -2.45 5.41 26.63
CA GLN A 95 -3.35 6.26 27.39
C GLN A 95 -3.35 7.71 26.93
N ALA A 96 -2.34 8.12 26.15
CA ALA A 96 -2.21 9.49 25.65
C ALA A 96 -3.03 9.72 24.35
N PHE A 97 -3.29 8.67 23.58
CA PHE A 97 -4.09 8.75 22.36
C PHE A 97 -4.93 7.49 22.15
N ARG A 98 -5.90 7.57 21.26
CA ARG A 98 -6.73 6.42 20.88
C ARG A 98 -6.38 5.95 19.48
N CYS A 99 -6.09 4.66 19.33
CA CYS A 99 -5.91 4.10 18.00
C CYS A 99 -7.24 4.13 17.21
N PRO A 100 -7.20 4.41 15.91
CA PRO A 100 -8.36 4.25 15.04
C PRO A 100 -8.81 2.79 15.04
N LYS A 101 -10.13 2.56 15.17
CA LYS A 101 -10.74 1.22 15.20
C LYS A 101 -11.87 1.15 14.19
N VAL A 102 -11.96 0.01 13.52
CA VAL A 102 -13.04 -0.34 12.60
C VAL A 102 -13.54 -1.74 12.93
N ASP A 103 -14.77 -2.03 12.56
CA ASP A 103 -15.37 -3.33 12.84
C ASP A 103 -14.81 -4.40 11.90
N THR A 104 -14.69 -4.08 10.60
CA THR A 104 -14.22 -4.99 9.56
C THR A 104 -13.56 -4.24 8.40
N THR A 105 -13.29 -4.95 7.31
CA THR A 105 -12.70 -4.39 6.08
C THR A 105 -13.66 -4.46 4.91
N CYS A 106 -13.43 -3.62 3.90
CA CYS A 106 -14.07 -3.70 2.59
C CYS A 106 -13.02 -3.51 1.48
N PHE A 107 -13.39 -3.84 0.25
CA PHE A 107 -12.58 -3.59 -0.93
C PHE A 107 -13.36 -2.68 -1.88
N LYS A 108 -12.94 -1.43 -2.00
CA LYS A 108 -13.59 -0.37 -2.76
C LYS A 108 -12.59 0.38 -3.63
N PRO A 109 -12.44 -0.02 -4.92
CA PRO A 109 -11.49 0.63 -5.84
C PRO A 109 -11.83 2.08 -6.19
N ASP A 110 -13.09 2.44 -6.05
CA ASP A 110 -13.63 3.78 -6.29
C ASP A 110 -13.33 4.79 -5.18
N LEU A 111 -12.80 4.32 -4.05
CA LEU A 111 -12.48 5.15 -2.90
C LEU A 111 -10.97 5.21 -2.65
N GLN A 112 -10.56 6.26 -1.92
CA GLN A 112 -9.17 6.42 -1.50
C GLN A 112 -8.66 5.23 -0.69
N PRO A 113 -7.39 4.83 -0.85
CA PRO A 113 -6.77 3.77 -0.05
C PRO A 113 -6.86 4.05 1.45
N GLY A 114 -7.17 3.03 2.24
CA GLY A 114 -7.19 3.12 3.71
C GLY A 114 -8.29 4.01 4.31
N VAL A 115 -9.21 4.56 3.48
CA VAL A 115 -10.33 5.35 3.99
C VAL A 115 -11.25 4.50 4.84
N VAL A 116 -11.77 5.09 5.92
CA VAL A 116 -12.81 4.47 6.76
C VAL A 116 -14.17 4.94 6.31
N ILE A 117 -15.07 3.99 6.01
CA ILE A 117 -16.46 4.26 5.66
C ILE A 117 -17.38 3.68 6.73
N GLU A 118 -18.51 4.35 6.98
CA GLU A 118 -19.55 3.87 7.88
C GLU A 118 -20.79 3.51 7.07
N ARG A 119 -21.27 2.29 7.29
CA ARG A 119 -22.49 1.78 6.63
C ARG A 119 -23.21 0.85 7.60
N ASP A 120 -24.52 1.02 7.71
CA ASP A 120 -25.39 0.20 8.56
C ASP A 120 -24.93 0.14 10.04
N GLY A 121 -24.32 1.24 10.54
CA GLY A 121 -23.79 1.34 11.89
C GLY A 121 -22.46 0.63 12.10
N LEU A 122 -21.84 0.05 11.06
CA LEU A 122 -20.54 -0.57 11.10
C LEU A 122 -19.49 0.29 10.38
N LYS A 123 -18.26 0.27 10.89
CA LYS A 123 -17.10 0.93 10.29
C LYS A 123 -16.25 -0.06 9.52
N TYR A 124 -15.91 0.30 8.29
CA TYR A 124 -15.13 -0.52 7.37
C TYR A 124 -13.86 0.22 6.98
N ALA A 125 -12.72 -0.43 7.03
CA ALA A 125 -11.49 0.10 6.44
C ALA A 125 -11.35 -0.41 5.00
N ASN A 126 -11.09 0.49 4.05
CA ASN A 126 -10.84 0.11 2.67
C ASN A 126 -9.45 -0.50 2.52
N THR A 127 -9.41 -1.77 2.12
CA THR A 127 -8.15 -2.50 1.88
C THR A 127 -7.62 -2.33 0.45
N TYR A 128 -8.38 -1.67 -0.44
CA TYR A 128 -7.87 -1.36 -1.77
C TYR A 128 -6.64 -0.46 -1.68
N TRP A 129 -5.59 -0.86 -2.39
CA TRP A 129 -4.38 -0.07 -2.56
C TRP A 129 -3.94 -0.17 -4.01
N PRO A 130 -3.95 0.93 -4.76
CA PRO A 130 -3.56 0.90 -6.16
C PRO A 130 -2.09 0.50 -6.29
N VAL A 131 -1.82 -0.43 -7.19
CA VAL A 131 -0.46 -0.78 -7.57
C VAL A 131 -0.06 0.13 -8.73
N GLU A 132 0.98 0.91 -8.53
CA GLU A 132 1.54 1.72 -9.60
C GLU A 132 2.28 0.82 -10.59
N VAL A 133 1.64 0.52 -11.71
CA VAL A 133 2.25 -0.26 -12.78
C VAL A 133 3.04 0.69 -13.68
N LYS A 134 4.36 0.55 -13.71
CA LYS A 134 5.19 1.29 -14.67
C LYS A 134 4.84 0.85 -16.09
N ARG A 135 4.18 1.72 -16.83
CA ARG A 135 3.85 1.48 -18.23
C ARG A 135 5.12 1.58 -19.06
N LYS A 136 5.39 0.55 -19.85
CA LYS A 136 6.44 0.56 -20.86
C LYS A 136 5.82 0.26 -22.22
N VAL A 137 6.27 0.98 -23.22
CA VAL A 137 5.97 0.59 -24.60
C VAL A 137 6.68 -0.73 -24.85
N GLY A 138 5.93 -1.73 -25.26
CA GLY A 138 6.42 -3.09 -25.51
C GLY A 138 5.82 -3.65 -26.78
N ASP A 139 6.45 -4.69 -27.30
CA ASP A 139 5.93 -5.44 -28.44
C ASP A 139 4.84 -6.41 -27.95
N ALA A 140 3.60 -6.14 -28.34
CA ALA A 140 2.44 -6.97 -28.03
C ALA A 140 2.10 -7.98 -29.14
N SER A 141 2.92 -8.11 -30.20
CA SER A 141 2.64 -8.96 -31.36
C SER A 141 2.29 -10.39 -30.97
N ARG A 142 3.03 -10.98 -30.02
CA ARG A 142 2.79 -12.35 -29.53
C ARG A 142 1.41 -12.52 -28.90
N ILE A 143 0.90 -11.49 -28.23
CA ILE A 143 -0.45 -11.49 -27.61
C ILE A 143 -1.48 -11.47 -28.74
N PHE A 144 -1.32 -10.59 -29.72
CA PHE A 144 -2.22 -10.49 -30.86
C PHE A 144 -2.22 -11.78 -31.70
N ASP A 145 -1.07 -12.37 -31.97
CA ASP A 145 -0.95 -13.64 -32.70
C ASP A 145 -1.64 -14.79 -31.96
N HIS A 146 -1.47 -14.83 -30.62
CA HIS A 146 -2.14 -15.81 -29.76
C HIS A 146 -3.66 -15.63 -29.80
N MET A 147 -4.13 -14.41 -29.63
CA MET A 147 -5.56 -14.09 -29.68
C MET A 147 -6.18 -14.43 -31.05
N GLN A 148 -5.46 -14.21 -32.12
CA GLN A 148 -5.94 -14.57 -33.48
C GLN A 148 -6.10 -16.08 -33.66
N ARG A 149 -5.24 -16.89 -33.04
CA ARG A 149 -5.34 -18.36 -33.09
C ARG A 149 -6.49 -18.90 -32.20
N VAL A 150 -6.73 -18.27 -31.06
CA VAL A 150 -7.74 -18.73 -30.08
C VAL A 150 -9.13 -18.20 -30.42
N ILE A 151 -9.21 -16.98 -30.94
CA ILE A 151 -10.45 -16.31 -31.32
C ILE A 151 -10.32 -15.89 -32.80
N PRO A 152 -10.65 -16.78 -33.76
CA PRO A 152 -10.52 -16.51 -35.18
C PRO A 152 -11.43 -15.38 -35.67
N ASP A 153 -12.62 -15.25 -35.07
CA ASP A 153 -13.57 -14.18 -35.41
C ASP A 153 -13.02 -12.83 -34.98
N GLU A 154 -12.97 -11.90 -35.94
CA GLU A 154 -12.39 -10.56 -35.72
C GLU A 154 -13.20 -9.71 -34.75
N HIS A 155 -14.52 -9.78 -34.84
CA HIS A 155 -15.40 -8.97 -33.99
C HIS A 155 -15.31 -9.42 -32.54
N GLU A 156 -15.35 -10.72 -32.28
CA GLU A 156 -15.18 -11.29 -30.92
C GLU A 156 -13.81 -10.97 -30.36
N ARG A 157 -12.76 -11.10 -31.16
CA ARG A 157 -11.38 -10.78 -30.78
C ARG A 157 -11.22 -9.31 -30.40
N MET A 158 -11.76 -8.41 -31.21
CA MET A 158 -11.71 -6.96 -30.91
C MET A 158 -12.49 -6.63 -29.65
N THR A 159 -13.65 -7.23 -29.44
CA THR A 159 -14.43 -7.06 -28.22
C THR A 159 -13.65 -7.47 -26.97
N MET A 160 -12.96 -8.64 -27.04
CA MET A 160 -12.11 -9.10 -25.93
C MET A 160 -10.93 -8.17 -25.67
N LEU A 161 -10.26 -7.69 -26.74
CA LEU A 161 -9.14 -6.74 -26.62
C LEU A 161 -9.58 -5.41 -25.99
N TYR A 162 -10.74 -4.88 -26.38
CA TYR A 162 -11.30 -3.68 -25.75
C TYR A 162 -11.64 -3.90 -24.28
N TYR A 163 -12.22 -5.05 -23.94
CA TYR A 163 -12.50 -5.39 -22.54
C TYR A 163 -11.21 -5.48 -21.72
N MET A 164 -10.17 -6.16 -22.22
CA MET A 164 -8.88 -6.23 -21.54
C MET A 164 -8.23 -4.86 -21.39
N ALA A 165 -8.30 -3.99 -22.42
CA ALA A 165 -7.79 -2.63 -22.34
C ALA A 165 -8.53 -1.80 -21.29
N ALA A 166 -9.85 -1.91 -21.22
CA ALA A 166 -10.65 -1.24 -20.18
C ALA A 166 -10.28 -1.67 -18.77
N CYS A 167 -10.01 -2.96 -18.54
CA CYS A 167 -9.58 -3.48 -17.24
C CYS A 167 -8.20 -2.93 -16.77
N VAL A 168 -7.36 -2.48 -17.71
CA VAL A 168 -6.03 -1.94 -17.40
C VAL A 168 -6.05 -0.41 -17.23
N GLN A 169 -7.04 0.26 -17.79
CA GLN A 169 -7.13 1.73 -17.77
C GLN A 169 -7.84 2.29 -16.52
N HIS A 170 -8.56 1.47 -15.79
CA HIS A 170 -9.29 1.78 -14.56
C HIS A 170 -8.59 1.13 -13.38
#